data_5426449392eb91e82f2070f7c01d0327
#
_entry.id   5426449392eb91e82f2070f7c01d0327
#
_cell.length_a   1.000
_cell.length_b   1.000
_cell.length_c   1.000
_cell.angle_alpha   90.00
_cell.angle_beta   90.00
_cell.angle_gamma   90.00
#
_symmetry.space_group_name_H-M   'P 1'
#
loop_
_entity.id
_entity.type
_entity.pdbx_description
1 polymer ?
#
loop_
_entity_poly.entity_id
_entity_poly.type
_entity_poly.pdbx_seq_one_letter_code
_entity_poly.pdbx_strand_id
1 'polypeptide(L)'
;MNYLAHAFLSGKDPDFLLGNITADMLKGNIHKNLAQKVSDGVIHHRKMDIFTDNHPDFQTCLPVLYPLHGKYASVVLDILFDYFLVKNWHYFSSISLEEFSADTNKLLLENIEKLPDLSQIQLKAMIQGNWLLHYGHYEGLSYCFLRLTKRVAQPQWLESWHVSLQKEGDTIEKSFLSLFPDMMEYSKKQASLRNVVIW
;
A
#
# COMPACT_ATOMS: atom_id res chain seq x y z
N MET A 1 1.80 4.56 2.65
CA MET A 1 1.03 4.05 1.47
C MET A 1 0.43 2.70 1.80
N ASN A 2 -0.59 2.25 1.02
CA ASN A 2 -1.24 0.98 1.31
C ASN A 2 -0.87 -0.09 0.26
N TYR A 3 -1.57 -1.20 0.21
CA TYR A 3 -1.19 -2.42 -0.53
C TYR A 3 -1.02 -2.23 -2.03
N LEU A 4 -1.87 -1.40 -2.69
CA LEU A 4 -1.78 -1.20 -4.13
C LEU A 4 -0.48 -0.50 -4.52
N ALA A 5 -0.13 0.58 -3.82
CA ALA A 5 1.12 1.29 -4.07
C ALA A 5 2.35 0.41 -3.79
N HIS A 6 2.34 -0.35 -2.68
CA HIS A 6 3.42 -1.29 -2.38
C HIS A 6 3.56 -2.38 -3.45
N ALA A 7 2.46 -2.92 -3.97
CA ALA A 7 2.49 -3.86 -5.09
C ALA A 7 3.11 -3.22 -6.34
N PHE A 8 2.64 -2.02 -6.69
CA PHE A 8 3.13 -1.26 -7.84
C PHE A 8 4.63 -1.00 -7.76
N LEU A 9 5.10 -0.56 -6.58
CA LEU A 9 6.50 -0.21 -6.32
C LEU A 9 7.44 -1.41 -6.13
N SER A 10 6.93 -2.66 -6.19
CA SER A 10 7.75 -3.87 -6.06
C SER A 10 8.29 -4.40 -7.38
N GLY A 11 7.69 -4.03 -8.51
CA GLY A 11 7.99 -4.65 -9.80
C GLY A 11 7.56 -6.12 -9.87
N LYS A 12 8.23 -6.92 -10.70
CA LYS A 12 7.82 -8.29 -11.03
C LYS A 12 8.69 -9.39 -10.39
N ASP A 13 9.66 -9.07 -9.53
CA ASP A 13 10.40 -10.11 -8.80
C ASP A 13 9.46 -10.72 -7.73
N PRO A 14 9.11 -12.02 -7.83
CA PRO A 14 8.04 -12.60 -7.03
C PRO A 14 8.39 -12.66 -5.53
N ASP A 15 9.64 -12.88 -5.16
CA ASP A 15 10.07 -12.95 -3.78
C ASP A 15 10.09 -11.55 -3.13
N PHE A 16 10.58 -10.57 -3.88
CA PHE A 16 10.60 -9.18 -3.41
C PHE A 16 9.18 -8.62 -3.27
N LEU A 17 8.30 -8.87 -4.24
CA LEU A 17 6.89 -8.52 -4.19
C LEU A 17 6.21 -9.18 -2.99
N LEU A 18 6.44 -10.49 -2.79
CA LEU A 18 5.88 -11.23 -1.66
C LEU A 18 6.26 -10.59 -0.32
N GLY A 19 7.55 -10.28 -0.15
CA GLY A 19 8.05 -9.63 1.06
C GLY A 19 7.46 -8.24 1.28
N ASN A 20 7.37 -7.43 0.23
CA ASN A 20 6.82 -6.08 0.31
C ASN A 20 5.32 -6.10 0.69
N ILE A 21 4.52 -6.92 0.04
CA ILE A 21 3.07 -7.00 0.33
C ILE A 21 2.78 -7.57 1.73
N THR A 22 3.61 -8.49 2.21
CA THR A 22 3.33 -9.17 3.48
C THR A 22 4.07 -8.58 4.69
N ALA A 23 4.77 -7.47 4.51
CA ALA A 23 5.59 -6.86 5.56
C ALA A 23 4.83 -6.64 6.88
N ASP A 24 3.59 -6.14 6.80
CA ASP A 24 2.73 -5.90 7.97
C ASP A 24 2.15 -7.17 8.60
N MET A 25 2.16 -8.28 7.85
CA MET A 25 1.75 -9.60 8.35
C MET A 25 2.90 -10.30 9.11
N LEU A 26 4.14 -9.87 8.88
CA LEU A 26 5.37 -10.46 9.42
C LEU A 26 5.82 -9.67 10.67
N LYS A 27 5.31 -10.07 11.83
CA LYS A 27 5.60 -9.39 13.10
C LYS A 27 7.08 -9.51 13.51
N GLY A 28 7.60 -8.41 14.05
CA GLY A 28 8.95 -8.39 14.63
C GLY A 28 10.06 -8.68 13.60
N ASN A 29 10.92 -9.64 13.92
CA ASN A 29 12.09 -10.01 13.11
C ASN A 29 11.90 -11.30 12.29
N ILE A 30 10.68 -11.81 12.16
CA ILE A 30 10.38 -13.08 11.45
C ILE A 30 10.95 -13.06 10.03
N HIS A 31 10.90 -11.91 9.35
CA HIS A 31 11.44 -11.75 7.99
C HIS A 31 12.92 -12.15 7.86
N LYS A 32 13.72 -12.06 8.93
CA LYS A 32 15.13 -12.44 8.92
C LYS A 32 15.37 -13.94 8.71
N ASN A 33 14.35 -14.76 8.94
CA ASN A 33 14.39 -16.21 8.76
C ASN A 33 13.83 -16.65 7.38
N LEU A 34 13.38 -15.70 6.55
CA LEU A 34 12.88 -15.96 5.22
C LEU A 34 14.01 -15.89 4.18
N ALA A 35 13.72 -16.34 2.95
CA ALA A 35 14.64 -16.18 1.83
C ALA A 35 15.06 -14.70 1.68
N GLN A 36 16.33 -14.47 1.31
CA GLN A 36 16.93 -13.14 1.30
C GLN A 36 16.08 -12.11 0.52
N LYS A 37 15.60 -12.45 -0.67
CA LYS A 37 14.78 -11.53 -1.47
C LYS A 37 13.44 -11.22 -0.85
N VAL A 38 12.80 -12.15 -0.14
CA VAL A 38 11.57 -11.89 0.64
C VAL A 38 11.88 -10.91 1.78
N SER A 39 12.97 -11.15 2.50
CA SER A 39 13.43 -10.24 3.56
C SER A 39 13.75 -8.83 3.01
N ASP A 40 14.37 -8.76 1.83
CA ASP A 40 14.66 -7.50 1.15
C ASP A 40 13.38 -6.73 0.77
N GLY A 41 12.33 -7.44 0.34
CA GLY A 41 11.01 -6.89 0.09
C GLY A 41 10.39 -6.28 1.35
N VAL A 42 10.48 -6.97 2.50
CA VAL A 42 10.01 -6.42 3.79
C VAL A 42 10.79 -5.17 4.19
N ILE A 43 12.10 -5.15 3.99
CA ILE A 43 12.92 -3.96 4.28
C ILE A 43 12.56 -2.83 3.34
N HIS A 44 12.26 -3.14 2.07
CA HIS A 44 11.83 -2.15 1.09
C HIS A 44 10.51 -1.48 1.50
N HIS A 45 9.50 -2.27 1.87
CA HIS A 45 8.22 -1.76 2.40
C HIS A 45 8.45 -0.70 3.48
N ARG A 46 9.19 -1.07 4.54
CA ARG A 46 9.48 -0.17 5.66
C ARG A 46 10.21 1.11 5.24
N LYS A 47 11.08 1.03 4.25
CA LYS A 47 11.76 2.22 3.70
C LYS A 47 10.82 3.12 2.92
N MET A 48 9.87 2.50 2.18
CA MET A 48 8.85 3.26 1.46
C MET A 48 7.92 3.99 2.43
N ASP A 49 7.51 3.34 3.53
CA ASP A 49 6.71 4.00 4.57
C ASP A 49 7.45 5.18 5.20
N ILE A 50 8.72 4.97 5.60
CA ILE A 50 9.55 6.04 6.16
C ILE A 50 9.70 7.20 5.16
N PHE A 51 9.88 6.90 3.87
CA PHE A 51 9.99 7.92 2.83
C PHE A 51 8.68 8.70 2.70
N THR A 52 7.56 8.00 2.63
CA THR A 52 6.22 8.60 2.54
C THR A 52 5.93 9.49 3.76
N ASP A 53 6.10 8.94 4.96
CA ASP A 53 5.82 9.65 6.21
C ASP A 53 6.63 10.95 6.37
N ASN A 54 7.84 11.00 5.81
CA ASN A 54 8.70 12.19 5.88
C ASN A 54 8.60 13.10 4.65
N HIS A 55 7.80 12.72 3.65
CA HIS A 55 7.68 13.54 2.44
C HIS A 55 6.89 14.82 2.71
N PRO A 56 7.36 16.02 2.24
CA PRO A 56 6.67 17.28 2.47
C PRO A 56 5.20 17.27 2.05
N ASP A 57 4.88 16.68 0.90
CA ASP A 57 3.51 16.62 0.39
C ASP A 57 2.60 15.73 1.26
N PHE A 58 3.13 14.64 1.85
CA PHE A 58 2.41 13.84 2.82
C PHE A 58 2.13 14.64 4.09
N GLN A 59 3.15 15.29 4.63
CA GLN A 59 3.05 16.08 5.85
C GLN A 59 2.09 17.27 5.70
N THR A 60 1.98 17.85 4.51
CA THR A 60 1.07 18.96 4.22
C THR A 60 -0.41 18.54 4.30
N CYS A 61 -0.73 17.26 4.02
CA CYS A 61 -2.11 16.74 4.13
C CYS A 61 -2.53 16.42 5.57
N LEU A 62 -1.62 16.13 6.48
CA LEU A 62 -1.97 15.68 7.83
C LEU A 62 -2.78 16.71 8.64
N PRO A 63 -2.42 18.02 8.65
CA PRO A 63 -3.14 19.02 9.44
C PRO A 63 -4.64 19.13 9.10
N VAL A 64 -5.03 18.94 7.82
CA VAL A 64 -6.43 19.00 7.41
C VAL A 64 -7.20 17.73 7.77
N LEU A 65 -6.51 16.63 8.00
CA LEU A 65 -7.10 15.35 8.40
C LEU A 65 -7.20 15.17 9.92
N TYR A 66 -6.30 15.77 10.71
CA TYR A 66 -6.29 15.62 12.17
C TYR A 66 -7.61 15.90 12.87
N PRO A 67 -8.40 16.94 12.49
CA PRO A 67 -9.64 17.24 13.19
C PRO A 67 -10.66 16.09 13.16
N LEU A 68 -10.69 15.29 12.08
CA LEU A 68 -11.61 14.17 11.91
C LEU A 68 -11.02 12.82 12.25
N HIS A 69 -9.70 12.67 12.19
CA HIS A 69 -9.03 11.37 12.23
C HIS A 69 -8.00 11.21 13.36
N GLY A 70 -7.64 12.30 14.04
CA GLY A 70 -6.69 12.27 15.15
C GLY A 70 -5.41 11.51 14.77
N LYS A 71 -4.97 10.60 15.62
CA LYS A 71 -3.77 9.77 15.39
C LYS A 71 -3.85 8.81 14.18
N TYR A 72 -5.03 8.63 13.60
CA TYR A 72 -5.22 7.79 12.40
C TYR A 72 -5.20 8.58 11.09
N ALA A 73 -4.90 9.89 11.13
CA ALA A 73 -4.83 10.73 9.94
C ALA A 73 -3.88 10.17 8.86
N SER A 74 -2.70 9.67 9.26
CA SER A 74 -1.75 9.03 8.33
C SER A 74 -2.32 7.76 7.70
N VAL A 75 -2.98 6.91 8.48
CA VAL A 75 -3.61 5.67 8.00
C VAL A 75 -4.73 5.97 7.00
N VAL A 76 -5.52 7.02 7.26
CA VAL A 76 -6.55 7.48 6.31
C VAL A 76 -5.90 7.98 5.02
N LEU A 77 -4.86 8.79 5.15
CA LEU A 77 -4.15 9.35 4.00
C LEU A 77 -3.52 8.25 3.13
N ASP A 78 -2.94 7.21 3.73
CA ASP A 78 -2.37 6.06 3.02
C ASP A 78 -3.41 5.36 2.14
N ILE A 79 -4.61 5.15 2.66
CA ILE A 79 -5.71 4.52 1.90
C ILE A 79 -6.21 5.46 0.80
N LEU A 80 -6.32 6.76 1.07
CA LEU A 80 -6.73 7.74 0.07
C LEU A 80 -5.68 7.91 -1.03
N PHE A 81 -4.40 7.76 -0.73
CA PHE A 81 -3.35 7.75 -1.76
C PHE A 81 -3.46 6.54 -2.69
N ASP A 82 -3.81 5.35 -2.18
CA ASP A 82 -4.09 4.20 -3.05
C ASP A 82 -5.35 4.43 -3.93
N TYR A 83 -6.37 5.13 -3.42
CA TYR A 83 -7.51 5.57 -4.23
C TYR A 83 -7.08 6.53 -5.36
N PHE A 84 -6.24 7.52 -5.06
CA PHE A 84 -5.74 8.43 -6.07
C PHE A 84 -4.76 7.76 -7.05
N LEU A 85 -4.04 6.72 -6.64
CA LEU A 85 -3.28 5.89 -7.55
C LEU A 85 -4.20 5.23 -8.58
N VAL A 86 -5.34 4.67 -8.17
CA VAL A 86 -6.31 4.08 -9.11
C VAL A 86 -6.91 5.15 -10.01
N LYS A 87 -7.35 6.27 -9.45
CA LYS A 87 -7.95 7.38 -10.21
C LYS A 87 -7.03 7.91 -11.31
N ASN A 88 -5.73 7.90 -11.04
CA ASN A 88 -4.68 8.41 -11.92
C ASN A 88 -3.83 7.28 -12.55
N TRP A 89 -4.33 6.05 -12.56
CA TRP A 89 -3.59 4.85 -12.96
C TRP A 89 -2.93 4.96 -14.33
N HIS A 90 -3.63 5.56 -15.28
CA HIS A 90 -3.17 5.74 -16.66
C HIS A 90 -1.92 6.63 -16.81
N TYR A 91 -1.56 7.45 -15.81
CA TYR A 91 -0.30 8.21 -15.80
C TYR A 91 0.90 7.36 -15.41
N PHE A 92 0.68 6.26 -14.69
CA PHE A 92 1.75 5.47 -14.09
C PHE A 92 1.90 4.09 -14.70
N SER A 93 0.86 3.56 -15.37
CA SER A 93 0.85 2.21 -15.91
C SER A 93 0.27 2.16 -17.32
N SER A 94 0.88 1.35 -18.18
CA SER A 94 0.39 1.05 -19.54
C SER A 94 -0.59 -0.13 -19.60
N ILE A 95 -0.69 -0.94 -18.53
CA ILE A 95 -1.65 -2.04 -18.41
C ILE A 95 -2.81 -1.63 -17.50
N SER A 96 -3.95 -2.28 -17.65
CA SER A 96 -5.12 -1.99 -16.81
C SER A 96 -4.87 -2.39 -15.35
N LEU A 97 -5.63 -1.81 -14.43
CA LEU A 97 -5.56 -2.17 -13.02
C LEU A 97 -5.95 -3.64 -12.80
N GLU A 98 -6.93 -4.12 -13.57
CA GLU A 98 -7.40 -5.51 -13.51
C GLU A 98 -6.30 -6.49 -13.94
N GLU A 99 -5.60 -6.20 -15.04
CA GLU A 99 -4.46 -6.98 -15.52
C GLU A 99 -3.32 -6.96 -14.48
N PHE A 100 -2.97 -5.79 -13.98
CA PHE A 100 -1.96 -5.65 -12.92
C PHE A 100 -2.33 -6.45 -11.68
N SER A 101 -3.59 -6.37 -11.23
CA SER A 101 -4.08 -7.09 -10.06
C SER A 101 -4.03 -8.61 -10.27
N ALA A 102 -4.44 -9.08 -11.46
CA ALA A 102 -4.42 -10.51 -11.80
C ALA A 102 -2.98 -11.06 -11.81
N ASP A 103 -2.04 -10.36 -12.47
CA ASP A 103 -0.64 -10.74 -12.52
C ASP A 103 -0.01 -10.75 -11.12
N THR A 104 -0.26 -9.70 -10.33
CA THR A 104 0.21 -9.59 -8.94
C THR A 104 -0.31 -10.75 -8.09
N ASN A 105 -1.61 -11.01 -8.13
CA ASN A 105 -2.23 -12.09 -7.36
C ASN A 105 -1.68 -13.47 -7.75
N LYS A 106 -1.44 -13.70 -9.05
CA LYS A 106 -0.83 -14.93 -9.56
C LYS A 106 0.57 -15.12 -8.98
N LEU A 107 1.44 -14.12 -9.09
CA LEU A 107 2.81 -14.18 -8.55
C LEU A 107 2.81 -14.43 -7.04
N LEU A 108 1.92 -13.79 -6.29
CA LEU A 108 1.80 -13.98 -4.84
C LEU A 108 1.36 -15.40 -4.49
N LEU A 109 0.35 -15.96 -5.20
CA LEU A 109 -0.14 -17.32 -4.96
C LEU A 109 0.89 -18.39 -5.29
N GLU A 110 1.64 -18.23 -6.38
CA GLU A 110 2.69 -19.18 -6.80
C GLU A 110 3.87 -19.23 -5.81
N ASN A 111 4.01 -18.23 -4.94
CA ASN A 111 5.12 -18.11 -3.99
C ASN A 111 4.70 -18.13 -2.51
N ILE A 112 3.42 -18.30 -2.24
CA ILE A 112 2.82 -18.13 -0.91
C ILE A 112 3.40 -19.08 0.14
N GLU A 113 3.82 -20.28 -0.26
CA GLU A 113 4.37 -21.30 0.64
C GLU A 113 5.71 -20.90 1.28
N LYS A 114 6.34 -19.84 0.78
CA LYS A 114 7.55 -19.24 1.37
C LYS A 114 7.27 -18.46 2.66
N LEU A 115 6.00 -18.23 2.99
CA LEU A 115 5.54 -17.48 4.15
C LEU A 115 5.15 -18.41 5.31
N PRO A 116 5.20 -17.91 6.58
CA PRO A 116 4.58 -18.59 7.71
C PRO A 116 3.07 -18.80 7.51
N ASP A 117 2.51 -19.89 8.03
CA ASP A 117 1.12 -20.31 7.83
C ASP A 117 0.09 -19.19 8.05
N LEU A 118 0.25 -18.42 9.14
CA LEU A 118 -0.68 -17.32 9.45
C LEU A 118 -0.67 -16.25 8.36
N SER A 119 0.51 -15.90 7.84
CA SER A 119 0.66 -14.93 6.76
C SER A 119 0.09 -15.47 5.44
N GLN A 120 0.21 -16.77 5.18
CA GLN A 120 -0.43 -17.42 4.02
C GLN A 120 -1.95 -17.29 4.09
N ILE A 121 -2.56 -17.57 5.25
CA ILE A 121 -4.01 -17.45 5.46
C ILE A 121 -4.47 -16.01 5.21
N GLN A 122 -3.75 -15.02 5.75
CA GLN A 122 -4.07 -13.61 5.58
C GLN A 122 -3.95 -13.17 4.13
N LEU A 123 -2.89 -13.57 3.44
CA LEU A 123 -2.67 -13.22 2.03
C LEU A 123 -3.72 -13.89 1.11
N LYS A 124 -4.06 -15.16 1.34
CA LYS A 124 -5.14 -15.85 0.60
C LYS A 124 -6.47 -15.13 0.73
N ALA A 125 -6.84 -14.72 1.95
CA ALA A 125 -8.07 -13.97 2.18
C ALA A 125 -8.07 -12.58 1.49
N MET A 126 -6.91 -11.94 1.39
CA MET A 126 -6.70 -10.70 0.67
C MET A 126 -6.93 -10.89 -0.83
N ILE A 127 -6.30 -11.89 -1.43
CA ILE A 127 -6.41 -12.19 -2.86
C ILE A 127 -7.84 -12.59 -3.24
N GLN A 128 -8.48 -13.47 -2.45
CA GLN A 128 -9.88 -13.88 -2.65
C GLN A 128 -10.86 -12.69 -2.58
N GLY A 129 -10.53 -11.68 -1.79
CA GLY A 129 -11.32 -10.45 -1.68
C GLY A 129 -11.04 -9.42 -2.77
N ASN A 130 -10.20 -9.68 -3.76
CA ASN A 130 -9.79 -8.71 -4.80
C ASN A 130 -9.34 -7.35 -4.24
N TRP A 131 -8.58 -7.36 -3.17
CA TRP A 131 -8.23 -6.17 -2.39
C TRP A 131 -7.64 -5.02 -3.20
N LEU A 132 -6.77 -5.34 -4.18
CA LEU A 132 -6.10 -4.31 -4.99
C LEU A 132 -7.10 -3.50 -5.82
N LEU A 133 -8.25 -4.08 -6.17
CA LEU A 133 -9.30 -3.39 -6.93
C LEU A 133 -10.23 -2.55 -6.05
N HIS A 134 -10.27 -2.79 -4.73
CA HIS A 134 -11.17 -2.09 -3.82
C HIS A 134 -10.88 -0.59 -3.72
N TYR A 135 -9.64 -0.17 -3.96
CA TYR A 135 -9.29 1.25 -3.89
C TYR A 135 -9.89 2.09 -5.00
N GLY A 136 -10.41 1.47 -6.08
CA GLY A 136 -10.92 2.18 -7.26
C GLY A 136 -12.32 2.78 -7.13
N HIS A 137 -13.09 2.46 -6.08
CA HIS A 137 -14.48 2.88 -5.96
C HIS A 137 -14.92 3.02 -4.50
N TYR A 138 -15.98 3.79 -4.30
CA TYR A 138 -16.44 4.19 -2.97
C TYR A 138 -16.80 2.99 -2.07
N GLU A 139 -17.50 2.00 -2.61
CA GLU A 139 -17.89 0.78 -1.88
C GLU A 139 -16.67 -0.02 -1.42
N GLY A 140 -15.64 -0.09 -2.26
CA GLY A 140 -14.38 -0.74 -1.92
C GLY A 140 -13.62 0.00 -0.84
N LEU A 141 -13.54 1.34 -0.90
CA LEU A 141 -12.99 2.15 0.19
C LEU A 141 -13.78 1.95 1.49
N SER A 142 -15.11 1.98 1.43
CA SER A 142 -15.97 1.72 2.59
C SER A 142 -15.65 0.38 3.22
N TYR A 143 -15.43 -0.65 2.42
CA TYR A 143 -15.03 -1.98 2.90
C TYR A 143 -13.64 -1.96 3.56
N CYS A 144 -12.65 -1.28 2.96
CA CYS A 144 -11.31 -1.13 3.53
C CYS A 144 -11.38 -0.47 4.92
N PHE A 145 -12.08 0.66 5.04
CA PHE A 145 -12.24 1.37 6.30
C PHE A 145 -13.04 0.55 7.34
N LEU A 146 -14.13 -0.11 6.93
CA LEU A 146 -14.90 -0.98 7.82
C LEU A 146 -14.06 -2.14 8.39
N ARG A 147 -13.13 -2.71 7.62
CA ARG A 147 -12.21 -3.73 8.14
C ARG A 147 -11.23 -3.16 9.16
N LEU A 148 -10.75 -1.94 8.92
CA LEU A 148 -9.84 -1.27 9.85
C LEU A 148 -10.51 -0.90 11.16
N THR A 149 -11.76 -0.44 11.15
CA THR A 149 -12.50 -0.11 12.40
C THR A 149 -12.56 -1.30 13.38
N LYS A 150 -12.56 -2.54 12.86
CA LYS A 150 -12.55 -3.76 13.68
C LYS A 150 -11.20 -4.06 14.36
N ARG A 151 -10.14 -3.35 14.00
CA ARG A 151 -8.76 -3.61 14.46
C ARG A 151 -8.15 -2.48 15.26
N VAL A 152 -8.81 -1.33 15.32
CA VAL A 152 -8.31 -0.14 16.01
C VAL A 152 -9.06 0.11 17.31
N ALA A 153 -8.38 0.73 18.28
CA ALA A 153 -8.97 1.03 19.59
C ALA A 153 -10.02 2.15 19.55
N GLN A 154 -10.01 2.98 18.51
CA GLN A 154 -10.89 4.15 18.38
C GLN A 154 -11.46 4.21 16.95
N PRO A 155 -12.44 3.34 16.62
CA PRO A 155 -12.98 3.20 15.26
C PRO A 155 -13.64 4.47 14.72
N GLN A 156 -14.22 5.29 15.58
CA GLN A 156 -14.86 6.57 15.20
C GLN A 156 -13.94 7.51 14.40
N TRP A 157 -12.64 7.44 14.61
CA TRP A 157 -11.65 8.22 13.87
C TRP A 157 -11.47 7.80 12.41
N LEU A 158 -12.00 6.63 12.03
CA LEU A 158 -11.95 6.12 10.65
C LEU A 158 -13.27 6.29 9.91
N GLU A 159 -14.39 6.51 10.61
CA GLU A 159 -15.73 6.52 10.01
C GLU A 159 -15.96 7.74 9.10
N SER A 160 -15.28 8.86 9.37
CA SER A 160 -15.44 10.12 8.63
C SER A 160 -14.52 10.25 7.39
N TRP A 161 -13.88 9.17 6.94
CA TRP A 161 -12.98 9.20 5.78
C TRP A 161 -13.61 9.81 4.52
N HIS A 162 -14.90 9.53 4.28
CA HIS A 162 -15.66 10.05 3.14
C HIS A 162 -15.85 11.58 3.20
N VAL A 163 -15.95 12.16 4.41
CA VAL A 163 -16.02 13.61 4.59
C VAL A 163 -14.70 14.25 4.19
N SER A 164 -13.58 13.63 4.59
CA SER A 164 -12.25 14.10 4.19
C SER A 164 -12.03 13.98 2.69
N LEU A 165 -12.43 12.86 2.08
CA LEU A 165 -12.33 12.69 0.62
C LEU A 165 -13.15 13.76 -0.11
N GLN A 166 -14.34 14.08 0.37
CA GLN A 166 -15.22 15.08 -0.25
C GLN A 166 -14.68 16.51 -0.10
N LYS A 167 -14.12 16.85 1.07
CA LYS A 167 -13.66 18.22 1.36
C LYS A 167 -12.25 18.51 0.90
N GLU A 168 -11.36 17.55 1.07
CA GLU A 168 -9.92 17.71 0.90
C GLU A 168 -9.37 16.90 -0.30
N GLY A 169 -10.27 16.26 -1.06
CA GLY A 169 -9.89 15.35 -2.14
C GLY A 169 -8.93 15.98 -3.15
N ASP A 170 -9.21 17.19 -3.61
CA ASP A 170 -8.37 17.90 -4.57
C ASP A 170 -6.96 18.20 -4.01
N THR A 171 -6.89 18.58 -2.73
CA THR A 171 -5.62 18.84 -2.04
C THR A 171 -4.82 17.55 -1.92
N ILE A 172 -5.49 16.45 -1.50
CA ILE A 172 -4.85 15.14 -1.33
C ILE A 172 -4.39 14.59 -2.68
N GLU A 173 -5.22 14.71 -3.74
CA GLU A 173 -4.84 14.27 -5.09
C GLU A 173 -3.62 15.02 -5.63
N LYS A 174 -3.60 16.34 -5.46
CA LYS A 174 -2.45 17.16 -5.87
C LYS A 174 -1.18 16.74 -5.15
N SER A 175 -1.26 16.51 -3.85
CA SER A 175 -0.12 16.04 -3.05
C SER A 175 0.32 14.64 -3.47
N PHE A 176 -0.62 13.73 -3.77
CA PHE A 176 -0.34 12.42 -4.31
C PHE A 176 0.41 12.48 -5.64
N LEU A 177 -0.07 13.29 -6.60
CA LEU A 177 0.54 13.44 -7.92
C LEU A 177 1.94 14.04 -7.88
N SER A 178 2.26 14.84 -6.87
CA SER A 178 3.60 15.37 -6.63
C SER A 178 4.51 14.32 -5.96
N LEU A 179 4.02 13.62 -4.95
CA LEU A 179 4.78 12.66 -4.15
C LEU A 179 5.07 11.35 -4.90
N PHE A 180 4.09 10.81 -5.64
CA PHE A 180 4.19 9.45 -6.17
C PHE A 180 5.33 9.25 -7.18
N PRO A 181 5.65 10.18 -8.10
CA PRO A 181 6.85 10.10 -8.93
C PRO A 181 8.16 10.00 -8.11
N ASP A 182 8.28 10.78 -7.03
CA ASP A 182 9.45 10.73 -6.15
C ASP A 182 9.56 9.37 -5.44
N MET A 183 8.40 8.78 -5.05
CA MET A 183 8.35 7.41 -4.53
C MET A 183 8.81 6.38 -5.55
N MET A 184 8.40 6.51 -6.81
CA MET A 184 8.83 5.61 -7.89
C MET A 184 10.35 5.67 -8.07
N GLU A 185 10.94 6.85 -8.12
CA GLU A 185 12.38 7.03 -8.23
C GLU A 185 13.11 6.46 -6.99
N TYR A 186 12.65 6.79 -5.80
CA TYR A 186 13.22 6.27 -4.56
C TYR A 186 13.12 4.75 -4.49
N SER A 187 11.97 4.17 -4.83
CA SER A 187 11.76 2.73 -4.88
C SER A 187 12.74 2.05 -5.83
N LYS A 188 12.87 2.55 -7.06
CA LYS A 188 13.81 2.06 -8.06
C LYS A 188 15.25 2.05 -7.55
N LYS A 189 15.68 3.13 -6.92
CA LYS A 189 17.00 3.23 -6.29
C LYS A 189 17.19 2.21 -5.17
N GLN A 190 16.20 2.06 -4.29
CA GLN A 190 16.29 1.11 -3.17
C GLN A 190 16.28 -0.35 -3.63
N ALA A 191 15.53 -0.70 -4.66
CA ALA A 191 15.48 -2.04 -5.24
C ALA A 191 16.79 -2.40 -5.96
N SER A 192 17.36 -1.46 -6.71
CA SER A 192 18.64 -1.68 -7.42
C SER A 192 19.80 -1.99 -6.46
N LEU A 193 19.80 -1.40 -5.25
CA LEU A 193 20.78 -1.72 -4.21
C LEU A 193 20.69 -3.17 -3.71
N ARG A 194 19.63 -3.91 -4.09
CA ARG A 194 19.37 -5.32 -3.76
C ARG A 194 19.33 -6.21 -5.01
N ASN A 195 19.85 -5.71 -6.14
CA ASN A 195 19.82 -6.41 -7.43
C ASN A 195 18.40 -6.81 -7.86
N VAL A 196 17.40 -5.97 -7.55
CA VAL A 196 16.01 -6.12 -7.98
C VAL A 196 15.70 -5.04 -9.01
N VAL A 197 15.15 -5.46 -10.16
CA VAL A 197 14.67 -4.54 -11.21
C VAL A 197 13.16 -4.42 -11.06
N ILE A 198 12.66 -3.21 -10.91
CA ILE A 198 11.23 -2.95 -10.74
C ILE A 198 10.54 -2.37 -11.97
N TRP A 199 11.21 -1.75 -12.91
CA TRP A 199 10.82 -1.39 -14.30
C TRP A 199 11.95 -0.71 -15.06
#